data_c7899c2664f4b27c5281631b84567355
#
_entry.id   c7899c2664f4b27c5281631b84567355
#
_cell.length_a   1.000
_cell.length_b   1.000
_cell.length_c   1.000
_cell.angle_alpha   90.00
_cell.angle_beta   90.00
_cell.angle_gamma   90.00
#
_symmetry.space_group_name_H-M   'P 1'
#
loop_
_entity.id
_entity.type
_entity.pdbx_description
1 polymer ?
#
loop_
_entity_poly.entity_id
_entity_poly.type
_entity_poly.pdbx_seq_one_letter_code
_entity_poly.pdbx_strand_id
1 'polypeptide(L)'
;MFKSFEPNKIFAITSKAPKYVLLLFIVVLTIGLTEALVLSPEDYKQSDAVRIMYVHVPAAWISLGIFSSLALLSVGSFVFKNKNFALIAKSLAPSGFVFNIIALVTGSIWGKPTWGTWWAWDARITSMLILALFYGMYLLAWRIYEDKEQVIKVTSLIAILGVINVPIIKFSVDWWNTLHQPASINILSTNTTIHTSMLIPLGIMTAAFALFSLLIFLMKYNTELIKVKNKGLDRL
;
A
#
# COMPACT_ATOMS: atom_id res chain seq x y z
N MET A 1 17.50 8.77 23.17
CA MET A 1 18.60 8.81 22.19
C MET A 1 18.78 7.40 21.66
N PHE A 2 18.24 7.12 20.48
CA PHE A 2 18.08 5.75 19.97
C PHE A 2 19.39 5.24 19.36
N LYS A 3 20.24 4.61 20.17
CA LYS A 3 21.46 3.87 19.73
C LYS A 3 21.17 2.63 18.86
N SER A 4 19.88 2.30 18.63
CA SER A 4 19.47 1.05 17.98
C SER A 4 19.46 1.08 16.44
N PHE A 5 19.68 2.23 15.81
CA PHE A 5 19.63 2.36 14.34
C PHE A 5 21.05 2.38 13.75
N GLU A 6 21.78 1.29 13.95
CA GLU A 6 23.04 1.07 13.25
C GLU A 6 22.79 0.28 11.97
N PRO A 7 23.09 0.81 10.76
CA PRO A 7 22.82 0.16 9.48
C PRO A 7 23.33 -1.27 9.39
N ASN A 8 24.50 -1.56 9.97
CA ASN A 8 25.10 -2.90 9.98
C ASN A 8 24.28 -3.90 10.81
N LYS A 9 23.80 -3.50 11.98
CA LYS A 9 22.98 -4.37 12.84
C LYS A 9 21.62 -4.63 12.20
N ILE A 10 20.99 -3.58 11.65
CA ILE A 10 19.70 -3.72 10.96
C ILE A 10 19.84 -4.65 9.75
N PHE A 11 20.87 -4.43 8.93
CA PHE A 11 21.13 -5.28 7.77
C PHE A 11 21.37 -6.74 8.14
N ALA A 12 22.12 -7.02 9.23
CA ALA A 12 22.35 -8.37 9.71
C ALA A 12 21.03 -9.10 10.06
N ILE A 13 20.05 -8.38 10.61
CA ILE A 13 18.73 -8.92 10.96
C ILE A 13 17.85 -9.08 9.71
N THR A 14 17.82 -8.06 8.84
CA THR A 14 16.86 -7.99 7.73
C THR A 14 17.32 -8.72 6.48
N SER A 15 18.62 -9.00 6.31
CA SER A 15 19.17 -9.59 5.07
C SER A 15 18.70 -11.02 4.80
N LYS A 16 18.40 -11.80 5.84
CA LYS A 16 17.92 -13.19 5.71
C LYS A 16 16.39 -13.28 5.60
N ALA A 17 15.66 -12.26 6.05
CA ALA A 17 14.21 -12.26 6.12
C ALA A 17 13.51 -12.41 4.76
N PRO A 18 13.97 -11.82 3.64
CA PRO A 18 13.28 -11.92 2.33
C PRO A 18 13.05 -13.36 1.87
N LYS A 19 13.98 -14.28 2.13
CA LYS A 19 13.83 -15.69 1.74
C LYS A 19 12.63 -16.36 2.43
N TYR A 20 12.47 -16.13 3.72
CA TYR A 20 11.36 -16.73 4.50
C TYR A 20 10.03 -16.05 4.19
N VAL A 21 10.05 -14.72 4.02
CA VAL A 21 8.85 -13.97 3.62
C VAL A 21 8.40 -14.37 2.23
N LEU A 22 9.30 -14.61 1.29
CA LEU A 22 8.96 -15.11 -0.06
C LEU A 22 8.28 -16.47 0.01
N LEU A 23 8.83 -17.43 0.78
CA LEU A 23 8.23 -18.75 0.93
C LEU A 23 6.81 -18.66 1.51
N LEU A 24 6.66 -17.90 2.58
CA LEU A 24 5.35 -17.67 3.22
C LEU A 24 4.37 -16.98 2.26
N PHE A 25 4.83 -15.98 1.52
CA PHE A 25 4.03 -15.28 0.50
C PHE A 25 3.51 -16.25 -0.56
N ILE A 26 4.37 -17.14 -1.11
CA ILE A 26 3.95 -18.10 -2.13
C ILE A 26 2.87 -19.03 -1.58
N VAL A 27 3.05 -19.57 -0.37
CA VAL A 27 2.08 -20.46 0.27
C VAL A 27 0.74 -19.74 0.48
N VAL A 28 0.75 -18.56 1.12
CA VAL A 28 -0.47 -17.81 1.42
C VAL A 28 -1.16 -17.33 0.14
N LEU A 29 -0.40 -16.91 -0.88
CA LEU A 29 -0.95 -16.51 -2.18
C LEU A 29 -1.62 -17.69 -2.88
N THR A 30 -1.00 -18.87 -2.89
CA THR A 30 -1.59 -20.07 -3.52
C THR A 30 -2.91 -20.45 -2.85
N ILE A 31 -2.94 -20.47 -1.53
CA ILE A 31 -4.19 -20.71 -0.78
C ILE A 31 -5.22 -19.62 -1.10
N GLY A 32 -4.82 -18.34 -1.04
CA GLY A 32 -5.69 -17.22 -1.31
C GLY A 32 -6.30 -17.22 -2.71
N LEU A 33 -5.51 -17.54 -3.73
CA LEU A 33 -6.00 -17.64 -5.12
C LEU A 33 -6.95 -18.82 -5.29
N THR A 34 -6.67 -19.97 -4.67
CA THR A 34 -7.57 -21.12 -4.71
C THR A 34 -8.90 -20.78 -4.05
N GLU A 35 -8.88 -20.22 -2.85
CA GLU A 35 -10.09 -19.79 -2.14
C GLU A 35 -10.86 -18.70 -2.91
N ALA A 36 -10.18 -17.70 -3.44
CA ALA A 36 -10.78 -16.55 -4.10
C ALA A 36 -11.38 -16.88 -5.48
N LEU A 37 -10.69 -17.70 -6.28
CA LEU A 37 -11.05 -17.92 -7.68
C LEU A 37 -11.80 -19.24 -7.93
N VAL A 38 -11.63 -20.24 -7.05
CA VAL A 38 -12.20 -21.58 -7.25
C VAL A 38 -13.29 -21.88 -6.24
N LEU A 39 -13.04 -21.64 -4.95
CA LEU A 39 -13.93 -22.06 -3.86
C LEU A 39 -14.95 -20.99 -3.43
N SER A 40 -14.65 -19.70 -3.66
CA SER A 40 -15.55 -18.60 -3.31
C SER A 40 -16.87 -18.69 -4.08
N PRO A 41 -18.01 -18.51 -3.43
CA PRO A 41 -19.30 -18.49 -4.10
C PRO A 41 -19.44 -17.25 -5.01
N GLU A 42 -20.31 -17.36 -6.00
CA GLU A 42 -20.76 -16.23 -6.80
C GLU A 42 -21.64 -15.27 -5.97
N ASP A 43 -21.60 -14.00 -6.29
CA ASP A 43 -22.52 -13.00 -5.73
C ASP A 43 -23.85 -13.01 -6.50
N TYR A 44 -24.97 -12.88 -5.79
CA TYR A 44 -26.31 -12.93 -6.40
C TYR A 44 -26.63 -11.75 -7.34
N LYS A 45 -25.89 -10.62 -7.26
CA LYS A 45 -26.03 -9.47 -8.14
C LYS A 45 -24.93 -9.37 -9.20
N GLN A 46 -23.70 -9.76 -8.82
CA GLN A 46 -22.50 -9.52 -9.62
C GLN A 46 -21.93 -10.80 -10.24
N SER A 47 -22.54 -11.96 -9.95
CA SER A 47 -22.03 -13.27 -10.37
C SER A 47 -20.52 -13.41 -10.12
N ASP A 48 -19.76 -13.93 -11.07
CA ASP A 48 -18.31 -14.10 -10.96
C ASP A 48 -17.51 -12.79 -10.91
N ALA A 49 -18.10 -11.65 -11.32
CA ALA A 49 -17.39 -10.36 -11.28
C ALA A 49 -16.99 -9.96 -9.85
N VAL A 50 -17.67 -10.46 -8.82
CA VAL A 50 -17.31 -10.26 -7.41
C VAL A 50 -15.89 -10.73 -7.08
N ARG A 51 -15.35 -11.72 -7.80
CA ARG A 51 -14.00 -12.25 -7.57
C ARG A 51 -12.89 -11.22 -7.76
N ILE A 52 -13.16 -10.15 -8.52
CA ILE A 52 -12.25 -9.00 -8.65
C ILE A 52 -12.02 -8.33 -7.29
N MET A 53 -12.99 -8.37 -6.38
CA MET A 53 -12.89 -7.85 -5.02
C MET A 53 -11.66 -8.36 -4.27
N TYR A 54 -11.31 -9.63 -4.44
CA TYR A 54 -10.19 -10.27 -3.74
C TYR A 54 -8.80 -9.76 -4.15
N VAL A 55 -8.72 -9.04 -5.26
CA VAL A 55 -7.52 -8.32 -5.69
C VAL A 55 -7.65 -6.83 -5.43
N HIS A 56 -8.79 -6.25 -5.82
CA HIS A 56 -9.04 -4.81 -5.76
C HIS A 56 -8.99 -4.26 -4.32
N VAL A 57 -9.74 -4.88 -3.41
CA VAL A 57 -9.88 -4.35 -2.04
C VAL A 57 -8.58 -4.46 -1.26
N PRO A 58 -7.84 -5.61 -1.24
CA PRO A 58 -6.53 -5.67 -0.61
C PRO A 58 -5.53 -4.68 -1.20
N ALA A 59 -5.51 -4.51 -2.53
CA ALA A 59 -4.62 -3.54 -3.17
C ALA A 59 -4.92 -2.10 -2.72
N ALA A 60 -6.19 -1.72 -2.66
CA ALA A 60 -6.58 -0.41 -2.17
C ALA A 60 -6.18 -0.21 -0.69
N TRP A 61 -6.44 -1.17 0.19
CA TRP A 61 -6.09 -1.08 1.60
C TRP A 61 -4.59 -0.96 1.83
N ILE A 62 -3.79 -1.79 1.16
CA ILE A 62 -2.33 -1.75 1.27
C ILE A 62 -1.79 -0.41 0.73
N SER A 63 -2.30 0.08 -0.39
CA SER A 63 -1.89 1.38 -0.92
C SER A 63 -2.18 2.52 0.06
N LEU A 64 -3.40 2.62 0.58
CA LEU A 64 -3.78 3.64 1.56
C LEU A 64 -2.95 3.55 2.85
N GLY A 65 -2.75 2.33 3.36
CA GLY A 65 -1.94 2.07 4.55
C GLY A 65 -0.47 2.47 4.37
N ILE A 66 0.12 2.15 3.22
CA ILE A 66 1.49 2.55 2.91
C ILE A 66 1.59 4.07 2.81
N PHE A 67 0.67 4.75 2.09
CA PHE A 67 0.75 6.21 1.97
C PHE A 67 0.63 6.91 3.33
N SER A 68 -0.27 6.44 4.18
CA SER A 68 -0.37 6.91 5.57
C SER A 68 0.93 6.70 6.34
N SER A 69 1.58 5.53 6.14
CA SER A 69 2.89 5.24 6.73
C SER A 69 3.99 6.17 6.22
N LEU A 70 3.97 6.54 4.91
CA LEU A 70 4.92 7.54 4.38
C LEU A 70 4.80 8.87 5.10
N ALA A 71 3.58 9.35 5.35
CA ALA A 71 3.37 10.60 6.07
C ALA A 71 3.84 10.51 7.54
N LEU A 72 3.49 9.44 8.25
CA LEU A 72 3.93 9.22 9.62
C LEU A 72 5.45 9.15 9.74
N LEU A 73 6.11 8.41 8.85
CA LEU A 73 7.57 8.31 8.80
C LEU A 73 8.22 9.65 8.44
N SER A 74 7.56 10.45 7.60
CA SER A 74 8.03 11.81 7.27
C SER A 74 7.98 12.73 8.48
N VAL A 75 6.88 12.73 9.22
CA VAL A 75 6.78 13.45 10.50
C VAL A 75 7.85 12.95 11.48
N GLY A 76 8.02 11.62 11.60
CA GLY A 76 9.07 11.03 12.43
C GLY A 76 10.47 11.48 12.03
N SER A 77 10.75 11.60 10.73
CA SER A 77 12.04 12.09 10.23
C SER A 77 12.32 13.52 10.69
N PHE A 78 11.31 14.40 10.67
CA PHE A 78 11.44 15.78 11.16
C PHE A 78 11.59 15.86 12.68
N VAL A 79 10.71 15.19 13.42
CA VAL A 79 10.66 15.27 14.88
C VAL A 79 11.91 14.68 15.51
N PHE A 80 12.33 13.51 15.06
CA PHE A 80 13.47 12.79 15.64
C PHE A 80 14.80 13.08 14.94
N LYS A 81 14.79 13.90 13.87
CA LYS A 81 15.97 14.22 13.03
C LYS A 81 16.73 12.95 12.60
N ASN A 82 16.02 11.86 12.35
CA ASN A 82 16.58 10.57 12.01
C ASN A 82 16.26 10.22 10.54
N LYS A 83 17.29 10.28 9.69
CA LYS A 83 17.20 10.02 8.24
C LYS A 83 16.76 8.57 7.93
N ASN A 84 16.85 7.64 8.89
CA ASN A 84 16.40 6.25 8.70
C ASN A 84 14.90 6.15 8.44
N PHE A 85 14.08 7.00 9.06
CA PHE A 85 12.65 7.07 8.75
C PHE A 85 12.39 7.38 7.27
N ALA A 86 13.17 8.28 6.69
CA ALA A 86 13.08 8.61 5.27
C ALA A 86 13.51 7.43 4.37
N LEU A 87 14.51 6.63 4.76
CA LEU A 87 14.91 5.42 4.02
C LEU A 87 13.85 4.33 4.08
N ILE A 88 13.20 4.15 5.23
CA ILE A 88 12.07 3.23 5.38
C ILE A 88 10.92 3.68 4.47
N ALA A 89 10.53 4.96 4.51
CA ALA A 89 9.50 5.52 3.66
C ALA A 89 9.82 5.34 2.17
N LYS A 90 11.05 5.68 1.74
CA LYS A 90 11.55 5.47 0.38
C LYS A 90 11.39 4.02 -0.07
N SER A 91 11.65 3.08 0.83
CA SER A 91 11.63 1.64 0.53
C SER A 91 10.21 1.06 0.44
N LEU A 92 9.24 1.67 1.14
CA LEU A 92 7.82 1.30 1.10
C LEU A 92 7.10 1.87 -0.13
N ALA A 93 7.45 3.08 -0.57
CA ALA A 93 6.71 3.82 -1.59
C ALA A 93 6.50 3.06 -2.91
N PRO A 94 7.48 2.28 -3.47
CA PRO A 94 7.26 1.55 -4.72
C PRO A 94 6.13 0.54 -4.66
N SER A 95 6.02 -0.24 -3.57
CA SER A 95 4.94 -1.22 -3.41
C SER A 95 3.58 -0.52 -3.26
N GLY A 96 3.52 0.58 -2.49
CA GLY A 96 2.30 1.38 -2.35
C GLY A 96 1.80 1.93 -3.69
N PHE A 97 2.70 2.44 -4.53
CA PHE A 97 2.37 2.91 -5.87
C PHE A 97 1.83 1.80 -6.77
N VAL A 98 2.51 0.64 -6.80
CA VAL A 98 2.06 -0.52 -7.59
C VAL A 98 0.67 -0.97 -7.15
N PHE A 99 0.42 -1.09 -5.85
CA PHE A 99 -0.91 -1.45 -5.35
C PHE A 99 -1.97 -0.39 -5.65
N ASN A 100 -1.62 0.89 -5.67
CA ASN A 100 -2.53 1.94 -6.11
C ASN A 100 -2.95 1.74 -7.58
N ILE A 101 -1.98 1.47 -8.46
CA ILE A 101 -2.26 1.20 -9.89
C ILE A 101 -3.09 -0.09 -10.06
N ILE A 102 -2.78 -1.15 -9.32
CA ILE A 102 -3.59 -2.38 -9.32
C ILE A 102 -5.03 -2.07 -8.91
N ALA A 103 -5.24 -1.28 -7.85
CA ALA A 103 -6.57 -0.88 -7.42
C ALA A 103 -7.32 -0.07 -8.49
N LEU A 104 -6.67 0.89 -9.15
CA LEU A 104 -7.28 1.67 -10.24
C LEU A 104 -7.66 0.79 -11.43
N VAL A 105 -6.76 -0.09 -11.88
CA VAL A 105 -6.98 -0.99 -13.02
C VAL A 105 -8.09 -2.00 -12.71
N THR A 106 -8.01 -2.68 -11.57
CA THR A 106 -9.03 -3.68 -11.19
C THR A 106 -10.37 -3.04 -10.88
N GLY A 107 -10.38 -1.81 -10.34
CA GLY A 107 -11.60 -1.03 -10.14
C GLY A 107 -12.27 -0.65 -11.47
N SER A 108 -11.47 -0.28 -12.47
CA SER A 108 -11.96 -0.02 -13.84
C SER A 108 -12.56 -1.28 -14.47
N ILE A 109 -11.87 -2.44 -14.36
CA ILE A 109 -12.36 -3.73 -14.87
C ILE A 109 -13.66 -4.12 -14.16
N TRP A 110 -13.75 -3.95 -12.85
CA TRP A 110 -14.94 -4.26 -12.05
C TRP A 110 -16.10 -3.28 -12.32
N GLY A 111 -15.78 -2.02 -12.58
CA GLY A 111 -16.78 -0.98 -12.92
C GLY A 111 -17.55 -1.28 -14.21
N LYS A 112 -16.90 -1.91 -15.19
CA LYS A 112 -17.55 -2.20 -16.47
C LYS A 112 -18.81 -3.07 -16.36
N PRO A 113 -18.77 -4.27 -15.73
CA PRO A 113 -19.98 -5.08 -15.52
C PRO A 113 -20.93 -4.48 -14.47
N THR A 114 -20.42 -3.72 -13.48
CA THR A 114 -21.22 -3.21 -12.36
C THR A 114 -21.96 -1.94 -12.69
N TRP A 115 -21.31 -1.01 -13.40
CA TRP A 115 -21.79 0.36 -13.66
C TRP A 115 -21.94 0.67 -15.15
N GLY A 116 -21.57 -0.26 -16.06
CA GLY A 116 -21.62 -0.08 -17.50
C GLY A 116 -20.47 0.74 -18.08
N THR A 117 -19.56 1.26 -17.27
CA THR A 117 -18.42 2.09 -17.70
C THR A 117 -17.11 1.63 -17.12
N TRP A 118 -16.00 1.84 -17.85
CA TRP A 118 -14.64 1.59 -17.37
C TRP A 118 -14.16 2.66 -16.38
N TRP A 119 -14.69 3.86 -16.48
CA TRP A 119 -14.27 5.00 -15.67
C TRP A 119 -15.43 5.94 -15.39
N ALA A 120 -15.54 6.38 -14.17
CA ALA A 120 -16.42 7.45 -13.75
C ALA A 120 -15.62 8.47 -12.93
N TRP A 121 -15.88 9.76 -13.18
CA TRP A 121 -15.25 10.83 -12.42
C TRP A 121 -15.95 11.06 -11.08
N ASP A 122 -16.13 10.00 -10.32
CA ASP A 122 -16.64 10.11 -8.95
C ASP A 122 -15.52 10.47 -7.95
N ALA A 123 -15.93 10.84 -6.75
CA ALA A 123 -15.00 11.31 -5.74
C ALA A 123 -13.96 10.23 -5.34
N ARG A 124 -14.34 8.94 -5.29
CA ARG A 124 -13.43 7.86 -4.86
C ARG A 124 -12.39 7.53 -5.92
N ILE A 125 -12.81 7.34 -7.17
CA ILE A 125 -11.89 7.00 -8.26
C ILE A 125 -10.94 8.16 -8.52
N THR A 126 -11.47 9.40 -8.58
CA THR A 126 -10.65 10.60 -8.78
C THR A 126 -9.63 10.80 -7.67
N SER A 127 -10.03 10.62 -6.41
CA SER A 127 -9.10 10.72 -5.28
C SER A 127 -8.04 9.61 -5.30
N MET A 128 -8.37 8.38 -5.71
CA MET A 128 -7.39 7.31 -5.89
C MET A 128 -6.39 7.64 -7.00
N LEU A 129 -6.83 8.28 -8.10
CA LEU A 129 -5.93 8.77 -9.15
C LEU A 129 -5.00 9.88 -8.63
N ILE A 130 -5.53 10.83 -7.84
CA ILE A 130 -4.72 11.87 -7.18
C ILE A 130 -3.68 11.23 -6.26
N LEU A 131 -4.03 10.16 -5.53
CA LEU A 131 -3.06 9.43 -4.70
C LEU A 131 -1.95 8.81 -5.56
N ALA A 132 -2.27 8.27 -6.75
CA ALA A 132 -1.25 7.77 -7.69
C ALA A 132 -0.28 8.88 -8.11
N LEU A 133 -0.77 10.09 -8.36
CA LEU A 133 0.08 11.24 -8.68
C LEU A 133 1.00 11.62 -7.51
N PHE A 134 0.50 11.61 -6.27
CA PHE A 134 1.32 11.83 -5.08
C PHE A 134 2.42 10.77 -4.93
N TYR A 135 2.12 9.50 -5.16
CA TYR A 135 3.12 8.43 -5.20
C TYR A 135 4.16 8.66 -6.30
N GLY A 136 3.69 9.01 -7.51
CA GLY A 136 4.57 9.32 -8.64
C GLY A 136 5.51 10.47 -8.34
N MET A 137 5.00 11.58 -7.81
CA MET A 137 5.81 12.74 -7.41
C MET A 137 6.83 12.36 -6.31
N TYR A 138 6.41 11.57 -5.31
CA TYR A 138 7.28 11.09 -4.25
C TYR A 138 8.46 10.27 -4.79
N LEU A 139 8.17 9.31 -5.66
CA LEU A 139 9.19 8.45 -6.27
C LEU A 139 10.10 9.22 -7.22
N LEU A 140 9.54 10.15 -7.99
CA LEU A 140 10.28 11.00 -8.92
C LEU A 140 11.25 11.92 -8.18
N ALA A 141 10.83 12.51 -7.04
CA ALA A 141 11.70 13.36 -6.24
C ALA A 141 12.98 12.63 -5.82
N TRP A 142 12.92 11.35 -5.43
CA TRP A 142 14.09 10.54 -5.12
C TRP A 142 15.03 10.29 -6.31
N ARG A 143 14.60 10.52 -7.53
CA ARG A 143 15.41 10.39 -8.75
C ARG A 143 16.02 11.71 -9.20
N ILE A 144 15.32 12.83 -8.97
CA ILE A 144 15.70 14.16 -9.47
C ILE A 144 16.70 14.83 -8.51
N TYR A 145 16.45 14.77 -7.20
CA TYR A 145 17.29 15.46 -6.24
C TYR A 145 18.50 14.61 -5.84
N GLU A 146 19.70 15.18 -6.00
CA GLU A 146 20.97 14.56 -5.59
C GLU A 146 21.26 14.80 -4.10
N ASP A 147 20.91 15.99 -3.60
CA ASP A 147 21.10 16.34 -2.20
C ASP A 147 20.11 15.61 -1.29
N LYS A 148 20.66 14.87 -0.32
CA LYS A 148 19.87 14.04 0.59
C LYS A 148 18.95 14.82 1.52
N GLU A 149 19.36 16.01 1.96
CA GLU A 149 18.53 16.81 2.87
C GLU A 149 17.38 17.44 2.11
N GLN A 150 17.64 17.90 0.90
CA GLN A 150 16.62 18.47 0.04
C GLN A 150 15.58 17.42 -0.35
N VAL A 151 15.99 16.24 -0.81
CA VAL A 151 15.05 15.20 -1.19
C VAL A 151 14.19 14.74 -0.03
N ILE A 152 14.75 14.60 1.19
CA ILE A 152 13.98 14.24 2.38
C ILE A 152 12.93 15.32 2.68
N LYS A 153 13.28 16.60 2.61
CA LYS A 153 12.32 17.70 2.82
C LYS A 153 11.18 17.68 1.80
N VAL A 154 11.52 17.57 0.51
CA VAL A 154 10.54 17.56 -0.58
C VAL A 154 9.61 16.35 -0.49
N THR A 155 10.16 15.14 -0.31
CA THR A 155 9.36 13.92 -0.21
C THR A 155 8.50 13.89 1.04
N SER A 156 8.98 14.42 2.15
CA SER A 156 8.19 14.55 3.37
C SER A 156 7.02 15.52 3.17
N LEU A 157 7.23 16.64 2.50
CA LEU A 157 6.16 17.58 2.19
C LEU A 157 5.10 16.93 1.29
N ILE A 158 5.52 16.22 0.25
CA ILE A 158 4.61 15.48 -0.65
C ILE A 158 3.78 14.46 0.14
N ALA A 159 4.40 13.69 1.04
CA ALA A 159 3.71 12.69 1.84
C ALA A 159 2.71 13.31 2.84
N ILE A 160 3.10 14.39 3.52
CA ILE A 160 2.25 15.09 4.50
C ILE A 160 1.06 15.78 3.80
N LEU A 161 1.26 16.40 2.64
CA LEU A 161 0.16 16.98 1.88
C LEU A 161 -0.74 15.90 1.26
N GLY A 162 -0.13 14.85 0.71
CA GLY A 162 -0.89 13.77 0.06
C GLY A 162 -1.72 12.93 1.02
N VAL A 163 -1.34 12.82 2.30
CA VAL A 163 -2.12 12.04 3.28
C VAL A 163 -3.50 12.65 3.57
N ILE A 164 -3.69 13.94 3.34
CA ILE A 164 -4.99 14.61 3.43
C ILE A 164 -6.01 13.98 2.46
N ASN A 165 -5.53 13.43 1.35
CA ASN A 165 -6.37 12.75 0.38
C ASN A 165 -6.86 11.35 0.86
N VAL A 166 -6.18 10.73 1.82
CA VAL A 166 -6.56 9.39 2.33
C VAL A 166 -7.93 9.38 3.01
N PRO A 167 -8.26 10.28 3.96
CA PRO A 167 -9.61 10.42 4.48
C PRO A 167 -10.67 10.70 3.39
N ILE A 168 -10.33 11.53 2.39
CA ILE A 168 -11.23 11.84 1.27
C ILE A 168 -11.59 10.55 0.53
N ILE A 169 -10.63 9.69 0.21
CA ILE A 169 -10.88 8.38 -0.40
C ILE A 169 -11.77 7.53 0.51
N LYS A 170 -11.42 7.44 1.80
CA LYS A 170 -12.13 6.58 2.76
C LYS A 170 -13.59 6.97 2.93
N PHE A 171 -13.87 8.26 3.10
CA PHE A 171 -15.20 8.80 3.41
C PHE A 171 -15.93 9.35 2.18
N SER A 172 -15.39 9.21 0.98
CA SER A 172 -15.99 9.73 -0.25
C SER A 172 -17.43 9.28 -0.47
N VAL A 173 -17.77 8.02 -0.12
CA VAL A 173 -19.13 7.48 -0.26
C VAL A 173 -20.11 8.02 0.79
N ASP A 174 -19.61 8.52 1.90
CA ASP A 174 -20.42 9.10 2.98
C ASP A 174 -20.64 10.60 2.74
N TRP A 175 -19.70 11.27 2.06
CA TRP A 175 -19.74 12.73 1.85
C TRP A 175 -20.32 13.15 0.50
N TRP A 176 -20.24 12.27 -0.52
CA TRP A 176 -20.70 12.55 -1.87
C TRP A 176 -21.50 11.39 -2.45
N ASN A 177 -22.35 11.68 -3.43
CA ASN A 177 -22.96 10.65 -4.27
C ASN A 177 -21.88 10.03 -5.17
N THR A 178 -21.61 8.74 -5.00
CA THR A 178 -20.66 7.97 -5.80
C THR A 178 -21.30 6.70 -6.32
N LEU A 179 -20.71 6.10 -7.35
CA LEU A 179 -21.12 4.79 -7.84
C LEU A 179 -20.67 3.65 -6.91
N HIS A 180 -19.70 3.93 -6.01
CA HIS A 180 -19.20 2.94 -5.09
C HIS A 180 -20.19 2.63 -3.97
N GLN A 181 -20.22 1.35 -3.58
CA GLN A 181 -20.99 0.91 -2.43
C GLN A 181 -20.41 1.45 -1.12
N PRO A 182 -21.24 1.67 -0.08
CA PRO A 182 -20.77 1.91 1.27
C PRO A 182 -19.81 0.83 1.75
N ALA A 183 -18.98 1.15 2.75
CA ALA A 183 -18.01 0.20 3.28
C ALA A 183 -18.72 -1.03 3.89
N SER A 184 -18.56 -2.18 3.26
CA SER A 184 -19.15 -3.46 3.71
C SER A 184 -18.45 -4.04 4.94
N ILE A 185 -17.24 -3.58 5.24
CA ILE A 185 -16.46 -3.94 6.43
C ILE A 185 -16.21 -2.66 7.22
N ASN A 186 -16.81 -2.59 8.41
CA ASN A 186 -16.56 -1.49 9.34
C ASN A 186 -15.75 -2.02 10.53
N ILE A 187 -14.51 -1.52 10.67
CA ILE A 187 -13.59 -1.92 11.75
C ILE A 187 -14.13 -1.50 13.13
N LEU A 188 -14.96 -0.48 13.18
CA LEU A 188 -15.51 0.07 14.43
C LEU A 188 -16.84 -0.58 14.85
N SER A 189 -17.49 -1.29 13.96
CA SER A 189 -18.72 -2.05 14.25
C SER A 189 -18.49 -3.54 13.96
N THR A 190 -19.02 -4.42 14.82
CA THR A 190 -18.97 -5.87 14.64
C THR A 190 -19.85 -6.36 13.47
N ASN A 191 -20.60 -5.47 12.83
CA ASN A 191 -21.52 -5.80 11.75
C ASN A 191 -20.80 -5.72 10.39
N THR A 192 -20.53 -6.88 9.81
CA THR A 192 -20.10 -7.01 8.41
C THR A 192 -21.30 -7.36 7.55
N THR A 193 -21.44 -6.71 6.40
CA THR A 193 -22.49 -7.06 5.41
C THR A 193 -22.00 -8.16 4.43
N ILE A 194 -20.73 -8.54 4.52
CA ILE A 194 -20.13 -9.61 3.69
C ILE A 194 -20.31 -10.96 4.39
N HIS A 195 -20.77 -11.96 3.65
CA HIS A 195 -20.87 -13.33 4.16
C HIS A 195 -19.48 -13.90 4.46
N THR A 196 -19.38 -14.76 5.50
CA THR A 196 -18.09 -15.31 5.96
C THR A 196 -17.34 -16.08 4.87
N SER A 197 -18.05 -16.77 3.95
CA SER A 197 -17.43 -17.46 2.81
C SER A 197 -16.69 -16.56 1.83
N MET A 198 -17.02 -15.27 1.79
CA MET A 198 -16.29 -14.25 1.02
C MET A 198 -15.26 -13.50 1.86
N LEU A 199 -15.50 -13.39 3.17
CA LEU A 199 -14.60 -12.67 4.08
C LEU A 199 -13.27 -13.42 4.28
N ILE A 200 -13.32 -14.77 4.35
CA ILE A 200 -12.12 -15.61 4.52
C ILE A 200 -11.15 -15.44 3.35
N PRO A 201 -11.54 -15.67 2.08
CA PRO A 201 -10.64 -15.44 0.93
C PRO A 201 -10.12 -14.00 0.87
N LEU A 202 -10.96 -13.01 1.19
CA LEU A 202 -10.54 -11.60 1.23
C LEU A 202 -9.44 -11.36 2.28
N GLY A 203 -9.57 -11.95 3.46
CA GLY A 203 -8.56 -11.88 4.52
C GLY A 203 -7.24 -12.55 4.11
N ILE A 204 -7.30 -13.75 3.51
CA ILE A 204 -6.12 -14.48 3.04
C ILE A 204 -5.39 -13.68 1.92
N MET A 205 -6.14 -13.15 0.95
CA MET A 205 -5.56 -12.32 -0.11
C MET A 205 -4.97 -11.02 0.43
N THR A 206 -5.57 -10.41 1.44
CA THR A 206 -5.00 -9.24 2.13
C THR A 206 -3.68 -9.59 2.82
N ALA A 207 -3.61 -10.74 3.49
CA ALA A 207 -2.37 -11.22 4.09
C ALA A 207 -1.28 -11.51 3.03
N ALA A 208 -1.65 -12.13 1.89
CA ALA A 208 -0.74 -12.35 0.78
C ALA A 208 -0.16 -11.02 0.25
N PHE A 209 -0.99 -10.01 0.03
CA PHE A 209 -0.55 -8.70 -0.47
C PHE A 209 0.31 -7.95 0.56
N ALA A 210 0.00 -8.08 1.85
CA ALA A 210 0.83 -7.54 2.93
C ALA A 210 2.22 -8.21 2.96
N LEU A 211 2.29 -9.54 2.79
CA LEU A 211 3.55 -10.29 2.70
C LEU A 211 4.35 -9.89 1.46
N PHE A 212 3.70 -9.71 0.31
CA PHE A 212 4.37 -9.20 -0.89
C PHE A 212 4.94 -7.80 -0.68
N SER A 213 4.15 -6.91 -0.07
CA SER A 213 4.62 -5.56 0.27
C SER A 213 5.81 -5.58 1.22
N LEU A 214 5.77 -6.45 2.25
CA LEU A 214 6.87 -6.66 3.19
C LEU A 214 8.12 -7.19 2.48
N LEU A 215 7.96 -8.14 1.56
CA LEU A 215 9.07 -8.68 0.77
C LEU A 215 9.77 -7.59 -0.03
N ILE A 216 9.01 -6.81 -0.80
CA ILE A 216 9.54 -5.70 -1.62
C ILE A 216 10.20 -4.65 -0.72
N PHE A 217 9.56 -4.30 0.39
CA PHE A 217 10.13 -3.38 1.38
C PHE A 217 11.50 -3.88 1.89
N LEU A 218 11.60 -5.11 2.36
CA LEU A 218 12.85 -5.68 2.89
C LEU A 218 13.96 -5.69 1.84
N MET A 219 13.65 -6.08 0.59
CA MET A 219 14.63 -6.07 -0.49
C MET A 219 15.11 -4.65 -0.80
N LYS A 220 14.20 -3.68 -0.91
CA LYS A 220 14.54 -2.27 -1.17
C LYS A 220 15.31 -1.64 -0.02
N TYR A 221 14.87 -1.88 1.21
CA TYR A 221 15.50 -1.34 2.40
C TYR A 221 16.93 -1.87 2.58
N ASN A 222 17.14 -3.18 2.40
CA ASN A 222 18.48 -3.77 2.42
C ASN A 222 19.38 -3.17 1.33
N THR A 223 18.85 -2.90 0.15
CA THR A 223 19.59 -2.21 -0.92
C THR A 223 20.00 -0.80 -0.50
N GLU A 224 19.12 -0.03 0.14
CA GLU A 224 19.45 1.30 0.63
C GLU A 224 20.46 1.28 1.78
N LEU A 225 20.38 0.29 2.70
CA LEU A 225 21.37 0.10 3.76
C LEU A 225 22.77 -0.19 3.20
N ILE A 226 22.89 -1.04 2.16
CA ILE A 226 24.15 -1.32 1.46
C ILE A 226 24.71 -0.04 0.82
N LYS A 227 23.88 0.76 0.16
CA LYS A 227 24.31 2.04 -0.42
C LYS A 227 24.83 3.02 0.62
N VAL A 228 24.21 3.07 1.79
CA VAL A 228 24.67 3.91 2.91
C VAL A 228 26.03 3.44 3.40
N LYS A 229 26.19 2.14 3.61
CA LYS A 229 27.45 1.53 4.03
C LYS A 229 28.60 1.83 3.04
N ASN A 230 28.37 1.57 1.75
CA ASN A 230 29.40 1.74 0.72
C ASN A 230 29.81 3.21 0.51
N LYS A 231 28.98 4.18 0.90
CA LYS A 231 29.32 5.61 0.87
C LYS A 231 30.06 6.11 2.11
N GLY A 232 30.47 5.22 3.03
CA GLY A 232 31.14 5.58 4.28
C GLY A 232 30.25 6.37 5.24
N LEU A 233 28.92 6.28 5.06
CA LEU A 233 27.94 6.96 5.91
C LEU A 233 27.44 6.00 6.98
N ASP A 234 28.35 5.59 7.89
CA ASP A 234 28.05 4.63 8.96
C ASP A 234 27.10 5.17 10.04
N ARG A 235 26.76 6.46 9.97
CA ARG A 235 25.79 7.10 10.89
C ARG A 235 24.73 7.85 10.12
N LEU A 236 23.52 7.40 10.25
CA LEU A 236 22.30 8.11 9.83
C LEU A 236 21.74 8.96 10.96
#